data_94de8836882f67bbbfe2b95574fe8ad3
#
_entry.id   94de8836882f67bbbfe2b95574fe8ad3
#
_cell.length_a   1.000
_cell.length_b   1.000
_cell.length_c   1.000
_cell.angle_alpha   90.00
_cell.angle_beta   90.00
_cell.angle_gamma   90.00
#
_symmetry.space_group_name_H-M   'P 1'
#
loop_
_entity.id
_entity.type
_entity.pdbx_description
1 polymer ?
#
loop_
_entity_poly.entity_id
_entity_poly.type
_entity_poly.pdbx_seq_one_letter_code
_entity_poly.pdbx_strand_id
1 'polypeptide(L)'
;VDSEEINHPDEDLELPRLMGIKFAVLLMFGGWGVGFGAAGIASYFLGMQGTTAVGNTVGLCLMTFVGVRFSARPAREVLSLKSFSPWLIPPMVLMAFSGSFLVSEVGNLTEEILPVPQELKKMFLGILQADGVEQFLQRAALLSLMAPVTEELMFRGVIMFGLIRVYGGYRGILISSICFGVFHLIPWQAVGATLIGGLLGVMVYRTGSIFAGMAMHAIWNLFPLIVISAFHDMAPEGYGFDSEKVTHVPIPLLILSGGLFYFAFKRFWKLSAQPNEKGFEIAEGC
;
A
#
# COMPACT_ATOMS: atom_id res chain seq x y z
N VAL A 1 54.62 -25.26 -15.75
CA VAL A 1 53.89 -23.99 -15.93
C VAL A 1 52.60 -24.16 -15.19
N ASP A 2 52.63 -23.65 -13.93
CA ASP A 2 51.54 -23.78 -12.98
C ASP A 2 50.39 -22.90 -13.43
N SER A 3 49.23 -23.52 -13.65
CA SER A 3 47.95 -22.83 -13.74
C SER A 3 47.53 -22.42 -12.35
N GLU A 4 47.77 -21.14 -11.98
CA GLU A 4 47.11 -20.54 -10.83
C GLU A 4 45.61 -20.59 -11.06
N GLU A 5 44.92 -21.49 -10.37
CA GLU A 5 43.49 -21.40 -10.13
C GLU A 5 43.24 -20.06 -9.38
N ILE A 6 42.73 -19.08 -10.11
CA ILE A 6 42.16 -17.88 -9.51
C ILE A 6 40.94 -18.35 -8.76
N ASN A 7 41.12 -18.65 -7.49
CA ASN A 7 40.06 -18.89 -6.53
C ASN A 7 39.32 -17.56 -6.37
N HIS A 8 38.26 -17.37 -7.13
CA HIS A 8 37.28 -16.36 -6.82
C HIS A 8 36.61 -16.81 -5.51
N PRO A 9 36.77 -16.07 -4.41
CA PRO A 9 35.93 -16.31 -3.28
C PRO A 9 34.52 -15.92 -3.74
N ASP A 10 33.69 -16.90 -4.08
CA ASP A 10 32.25 -16.79 -3.97
C ASP A 10 32.01 -16.46 -2.50
N GLU A 11 32.11 -15.18 -2.17
CA GLU A 11 31.41 -14.65 -1.03
C GLU A 11 29.92 -14.88 -1.32
N ASP A 12 29.46 -16.08 -1.06
CA ASP A 12 28.08 -16.36 -0.68
C ASP A 12 27.79 -15.43 0.49
N LEU A 13 27.47 -14.19 0.14
CA LEU A 13 26.80 -13.25 1.03
C LEU A 13 25.50 -13.96 1.39
N GLU A 14 25.56 -14.80 2.44
CA GLU A 14 24.38 -15.27 3.13
C GLU A 14 23.54 -14.01 3.38
N LEU A 15 22.56 -13.80 2.51
CA LEU A 15 21.55 -12.77 2.72
C LEU A 15 21.00 -13.05 4.12
N PRO A 16 21.06 -12.10 5.04
CA PRO A 16 20.69 -12.38 6.41
C PRO A 16 19.27 -12.93 6.37
N ARG A 17 19.08 -14.17 6.87
CA ARG A 17 17.78 -14.81 7.10
C ARG A 17 16.81 -13.92 7.89
N LEU A 18 17.29 -12.75 8.30
CA LEU A 18 16.59 -11.68 9.00
C LEU A 18 15.48 -11.01 8.18
N MET A 19 15.52 -11.02 6.82
CA MET A 19 14.53 -10.27 6.01
C MET A 19 13.23 -11.04 5.70
N GLY A 20 13.00 -12.16 6.40
CA GLY A 20 11.76 -12.93 6.27
C GLY A 20 10.58 -12.33 7.06
N ILE A 21 9.51 -13.14 7.19
CA ILE A 21 8.26 -12.71 7.84
C ILE A 21 8.45 -12.22 9.28
N LYS A 22 9.37 -12.82 10.04
CA LYS A 22 9.66 -12.39 11.43
C LYS A 22 10.20 -10.96 11.48
N PHE A 23 11.04 -10.60 10.51
CA PHE A 23 11.57 -9.24 10.39
C PHE A 23 10.49 -8.26 9.94
N ALA A 24 9.62 -8.64 9.00
CA ALA A 24 8.48 -7.83 8.59
C ALA A 24 7.57 -7.52 9.80
N VAL A 25 7.25 -8.53 10.60
CA VAL A 25 6.46 -8.38 11.84
C VAL A 25 7.15 -7.46 12.84
N LEU A 26 8.47 -7.60 13.04
CA LEU A 26 9.25 -6.72 13.92
C LEU A 26 9.18 -5.25 13.45
N LEU A 27 9.31 -4.99 12.15
CA LEU A 27 9.21 -3.63 11.60
C LEU A 27 7.80 -3.06 11.80
N MET A 28 6.75 -3.86 11.63
CA MET A 28 5.37 -3.42 11.85
C MET A 28 5.13 -3.04 13.31
N PHE A 29 5.50 -3.91 14.27
CA PHE A 29 5.36 -3.60 15.69
C PHE A 29 6.25 -2.43 16.13
N GLY A 30 7.46 -2.34 15.59
CA GLY A 30 8.35 -1.21 15.81
C GLY A 30 7.74 0.10 15.29
N GLY A 31 7.12 0.07 14.10
CA GLY A 31 6.42 1.20 13.49
C GLY A 31 5.25 1.68 14.37
N TRP A 32 4.43 0.77 14.87
CA TRP A 32 3.36 1.11 15.81
C TRP A 32 3.91 1.66 17.14
N GLY A 33 4.88 1.00 17.76
CA GLY A 33 5.44 1.45 19.04
C GLY A 33 6.03 2.86 18.96
N VAL A 34 6.85 3.12 17.94
CA VAL A 34 7.43 4.45 17.70
C VAL A 34 6.33 5.46 17.29
N GLY A 35 5.41 5.04 16.44
CA GLY A 35 4.31 5.87 15.98
C GLY A 35 3.39 6.31 17.12
N PHE A 36 3.00 5.41 18.01
CA PHE A 36 2.20 5.75 19.19
C PHE A 36 2.96 6.66 20.15
N GLY A 37 4.28 6.45 20.36
CA GLY A 37 5.11 7.33 21.14
C GLY A 37 5.17 8.76 20.56
N ALA A 38 5.42 8.88 19.26
CA ALA A 38 5.45 10.16 18.55
C ALA A 38 4.07 10.84 18.56
N ALA A 39 2.99 10.09 18.34
CA ALA A 39 1.63 10.60 18.43
C ALA A 39 1.31 11.11 19.84
N GLY A 40 1.71 10.38 20.89
CA GLY A 40 1.55 10.81 22.27
C GLY A 40 2.20 12.17 22.54
N ILE A 41 3.40 12.40 22.04
CA ILE A 41 4.07 13.72 22.14
C ILE A 41 3.32 14.77 21.30
N ALA A 42 2.97 14.45 20.06
CA ALA A 42 2.30 15.38 19.16
C ALA A 42 0.92 15.82 19.65
N SER A 43 0.23 14.98 20.45
CA SER A 43 -1.10 15.27 20.99
C SER A 43 -1.14 16.50 21.90
N TYR A 44 -0.01 16.89 22.47
CA TYR A 44 0.07 18.13 23.26
C TYR A 44 0.03 19.41 22.41
N PHE A 45 0.30 19.31 21.11
CA PHE A 45 0.46 20.44 20.20
C PHE A 45 -0.50 20.44 19.02
N LEU A 46 -1.02 19.25 18.65
CA LEU A 46 -1.78 19.04 17.42
C LEU A 46 -3.13 18.40 17.72
N GLY A 47 -4.13 18.70 16.89
CA GLY A 47 -5.39 17.97 16.91
C GLY A 47 -5.22 16.51 16.44
N MET A 48 -6.28 15.70 16.59
CA MET A 48 -6.25 14.25 16.35
C MET A 48 -5.69 13.86 14.98
N GLN A 49 -6.03 14.56 13.91
CA GLN A 49 -5.53 14.26 12.56
C GLN A 49 -4.02 14.50 12.44
N GLY A 50 -3.54 15.63 12.93
CA GLY A 50 -2.11 15.95 12.94
C GLY A 50 -1.31 14.99 13.81
N THR A 51 -1.85 14.61 14.97
CA THR A 51 -1.27 13.61 15.87
C THR A 51 -1.08 12.26 15.19
N THR A 52 -2.12 11.74 14.54
CA THR A 52 -2.07 10.47 13.82
C THR A 52 -1.10 10.53 12.64
N ALA A 53 -1.12 11.64 11.89
CA ALA A 53 -0.23 11.83 10.75
C ALA A 53 1.25 11.84 11.18
N VAL A 54 1.60 12.56 12.24
CA VAL A 54 2.96 12.58 12.80
C VAL A 54 3.36 11.19 13.29
N GLY A 55 2.50 10.53 14.06
CA GLY A 55 2.77 9.19 14.56
C GLY A 55 3.09 8.20 13.44
N ASN A 56 2.21 8.09 12.46
CA ASN A 56 2.40 7.19 11.32
C ASN A 56 3.67 7.54 10.54
N THR A 57 3.88 8.81 10.23
CA THR A 57 5.06 9.24 9.45
C THR A 57 6.36 8.90 10.17
N VAL A 58 6.47 9.24 11.45
CA VAL A 58 7.69 8.99 12.24
C VAL A 58 7.93 7.49 12.40
N GLY A 59 6.89 6.72 12.73
CA GLY A 59 6.99 5.28 12.89
C GLY A 59 7.44 4.57 11.62
N LEU A 60 6.77 4.86 10.49
CA LEU A 60 7.06 4.24 9.20
C LEU A 60 8.42 4.66 8.63
N CYS A 61 8.79 5.94 8.73
CA CYS A 61 10.08 6.43 8.25
C CYS A 61 11.24 5.83 9.06
N LEU A 62 11.12 5.77 10.39
CA LEU A 62 12.17 5.16 11.22
C LEU A 62 12.32 3.67 10.93
N MET A 63 11.21 2.93 10.81
CA MET A 63 11.29 1.50 10.50
C MET A 63 11.77 1.24 9.06
N THR A 64 11.46 2.11 8.12
CA THR A 64 12.05 2.07 6.78
C THR A 64 13.57 2.24 6.86
N PHE A 65 14.05 3.25 7.59
CA PHE A 65 15.49 3.47 7.80
C PHE A 65 16.16 2.24 8.44
N VAL A 66 15.57 1.70 9.50
CA VAL A 66 16.05 0.47 10.15
C VAL A 66 16.11 -0.67 9.14
N GLY A 67 15.05 -0.91 8.39
CA GLY A 67 14.98 -1.99 7.40
C GLY A 67 16.04 -1.85 6.30
N VAL A 68 16.22 -0.65 5.75
CA VAL A 68 17.28 -0.37 4.77
C VAL A 68 18.66 -0.61 5.39
N ARG A 69 18.88 -0.18 6.63
CA ARG A 69 20.18 -0.36 7.30
C ARG A 69 20.53 -1.83 7.55
N PHE A 70 19.51 -2.65 7.88
CA PHE A 70 19.70 -4.10 8.11
C PHE A 70 19.71 -4.93 6.83
N SER A 71 19.30 -4.38 5.68
CA SER A 71 19.30 -5.09 4.39
C SER A 71 20.71 -5.35 3.86
N ALA A 72 21.73 -4.65 4.36
CA ALA A 72 23.10 -4.65 3.85
C ALA A 72 23.19 -4.33 2.33
N ARG A 73 22.19 -3.65 1.78
CA ARG A 73 22.09 -3.26 0.36
C ARG A 73 21.90 -1.75 0.21
N PRO A 74 22.28 -1.18 -0.94
CA PRO A 74 22.05 0.24 -1.21
C PRO A 74 20.56 0.59 -1.13
N ALA A 75 20.22 1.71 -0.47
CA ALA A 75 18.84 2.17 -0.34
C ALA A 75 18.09 2.27 -1.68
N ARG A 76 18.80 2.67 -2.75
CA ARG A 76 18.24 2.76 -4.11
C ARG A 76 17.74 1.40 -4.63
N GLU A 77 18.41 0.32 -4.28
CA GLU A 77 18.03 -1.05 -4.64
C GLU A 77 16.85 -1.50 -3.79
N VAL A 78 16.97 -1.43 -2.46
CA VAL A 78 15.94 -1.86 -1.51
C VAL A 78 14.61 -1.14 -1.76
N LEU A 79 14.67 0.16 -1.95
CA LEU A 79 13.50 1.01 -2.15
C LEU A 79 13.06 1.10 -3.61
N SER A 80 13.73 0.41 -4.54
CA SER A 80 13.38 0.45 -5.97
C SER A 80 13.18 1.88 -6.52
N LEU A 81 14.13 2.78 -6.21
CA LEU A 81 14.08 4.20 -6.57
C LEU A 81 14.37 4.42 -8.06
N LYS A 82 13.47 3.96 -8.92
CA LYS A 82 13.51 4.12 -10.37
C LYS A 82 12.27 4.85 -10.85
N SER A 83 12.40 5.66 -11.92
CA SER A 83 11.26 6.27 -12.57
C SER A 83 10.38 5.23 -13.27
N PHE A 84 9.12 5.56 -13.50
CA PHE A 84 8.21 4.76 -14.31
C PHE A 84 7.63 5.59 -15.47
N SER A 85 7.02 4.92 -16.46
CA SER A 85 6.44 5.59 -17.62
C SER A 85 5.17 6.34 -17.25
N PRO A 86 5.03 7.66 -17.56
CA PRO A 86 3.81 8.42 -17.31
C PRO A 86 2.57 7.85 -18.02
N TRP A 87 2.75 7.07 -19.08
CA TRP A 87 1.65 6.39 -19.80
C TRP A 87 0.95 5.31 -18.98
N LEU A 88 1.47 4.99 -17.80
CA LEU A 88 0.83 4.10 -16.84
C LEU A 88 -0.23 4.82 -15.98
N ILE A 89 -0.21 6.16 -15.91
CA ILE A 89 -1.16 6.95 -15.11
C ILE A 89 -2.62 6.75 -15.58
N PRO A 90 -2.97 6.87 -16.88
CA PRO A 90 -4.36 6.68 -17.30
C PRO A 90 -4.97 5.33 -16.91
N PRO A 91 -4.33 4.17 -17.12
CA PRO A 91 -4.87 2.92 -16.62
C PRO A 91 -4.91 2.83 -15.08
N MET A 92 -3.98 3.47 -14.34
CA MET A 92 -4.04 3.55 -12.87
C MET A 92 -5.28 4.32 -12.41
N VAL A 93 -5.58 5.46 -13.01
CA VAL A 93 -6.79 6.25 -12.71
C VAL A 93 -8.05 5.43 -12.96
N LEU A 94 -8.12 4.73 -14.10
CA LEU A 94 -9.29 3.90 -14.42
C LEU A 94 -9.42 2.71 -13.48
N MET A 95 -8.30 2.10 -13.03
CA MET A 95 -8.32 1.04 -12.00
C MET A 95 -8.77 1.57 -10.65
N ALA A 96 -8.31 2.75 -10.23
CA ALA A 96 -8.73 3.34 -8.96
C ALA A 96 -10.23 3.66 -8.98
N PHE A 97 -10.71 4.28 -10.08
CA PHE A 97 -12.12 4.57 -10.26
C PHE A 97 -12.99 3.31 -10.19
N SER A 98 -12.73 2.36 -11.06
CA SER A 98 -13.55 1.14 -11.15
C SER A 98 -13.35 0.22 -9.95
N GLY A 99 -12.11 0.10 -9.47
CA GLY A 99 -11.78 -0.74 -8.33
C GLY A 99 -12.37 -0.26 -6.99
N SER A 100 -12.63 1.05 -6.85
CA SER A 100 -13.24 1.59 -5.62
C SER A 100 -14.65 1.03 -5.38
N PHE A 101 -15.45 0.83 -6.43
CA PHE A 101 -16.78 0.18 -6.30
C PHE A 101 -16.66 -1.29 -5.92
N LEU A 102 -15.67 -2.01 -6.49
CA LEU A 102 -15.43 -3.41 -6.17
C LEU A 102 -14.98 -3.58 -4.71
N VAL A 103 -14.09 -2.70 -4.23
CA VAL A 103 -13.61 -2.75 -2.85
C VAL A 103 -14.68 -2.26 -1.86
N SER A 104 -15.54 -1.30 -2.25
CA SER A 104 -16.71 -0.93 -1.45
C SER A 104 -17.62 -2.14 -1.23
N GLU A 105 -17.90 -2.92 -2.28
CA GLU A 105 -18.73 -4.12 -2.15
C GLU A 105 -18.06 -5.19 -1.27
N VAL A 106 -16.74 -5.39 -1.38
CA VAL A 106 -16.00 -6.26 -0.45
C VAL A 106 -16.14 -5.77 0.99
N GLY A 107 -16.12 -4.45 1.21
CA GLY A 107 -16.37 -3.83 2.51
C GLY A 107 -17.78 -4.13 3.03
N ASN A 108 -18.81 -3.98 2.18
CA ASN A 108 -20.21 -4.26 2.52
C ASN A 108 -20.41 -5.72 2.91
N LEU A 109 -19.87 -6.66 2.11
CA LEU A 109 -19.92 -8.10 2.43
C LEU A 109 -19.15 -8.44 3.72
N THR A 110 -18.06 -7.74 3.98
CA THR A 110 -17.33 -7.91 5.25
C THR A 110 -18.13 -7.39 6.42
N GLU A 111 -18.86 -6.30 6.25
CA GLU A 111 -19.72 -5.72 7.28
C GLU A 111 -20.95 -6.59 7.60
N GLU A 112 -21.49 -7.32 6.64
CA GLU A 112 -22.56 -8.30 6.89
C GLU A 112 -22.11 -9.41 7.84
N ILE A 113 -20.85 -9.85 7.70
CA ILE A 113 -20.26 -10.91 8.53
C ILE A 113 -19.80 -10.36 9.88
N LEU A 114 -19.23 -9.15 9.87
CA LEU A 114 -18.68 -8.47 11.03
C LEU A 114 -19.19 -7.02 11.06
N PRO A 115 -20.31 -6.74 11.75
CA PRO A 115 -20.91 -5.41 11.76
C PRO A 115 -19.99 -4.31 12.26
N VAL A 116 -19.92 -3.20 11.54
CA VAL A 116 -19.10 -2.04 11.90
C VAL A 116 -19.82 -1.17 12.93
N PRO A 117 -19.21 -0.86 14.09
CA PRO A 117 -19.79 0.07 15.07
C PRO A 117 -20.08 1.44 14.44
N GLN A 118 -21.22 2.05 14.77
CA GLN A 118 -21.64 3.33 14.20
C GLN A 118 -20.65 4.47 14.48
N GLU A 119 -20.03 4.46 15.66
CA GLU A 119 -19.01 5.44 16.04
C GLU A 119 -17.78 5.34 15.11
N LEU A 120 -17.41 4.13 14.71
CA LEU A 120 -16.29 3.89 13.80
C LEU A 120 -16.64 4.36 12.38
N LYS A 121 -17.86 4.11 11.90
CA LYS A 121 -18.34 4.66 10.62
C LYS A 121 -18.29 6.19 10.59
N LYS A 122 -18.81 6.84 11.62
CA LYS A 122 -18.77 8.30 11.77
C LYS A 122 -17.34 8.83 11.80
N MET A 123 -16.43 8.12 12.47
CA MET A 123 -15.01 8.48 12.49
C MET A 123 -14.39 8.43 11.09
N PHE A 124 -14.63 7.37 10.32
CA PHE A 124 -14.12 7.25 8.94
C PHE A 124 -14.70 8.30 8.00
N LEU A 125 -16.01 8.54 8.07
CA LEU A 125 -16.65 9.62 7.32
C LEU A 125 -16.03 10.98 7.69
N GLY A 126 -15.86 11.25 8.99
CA GLY A 126 -15.20 12.46 9.46
C GLY A 126 -13.76 12.62 8.99
N ILE A 127 -13.04 11.54 8.70
CA ILE A 127 -11.70 11.59 8.10
C ILE A 127 -11.77 11.93 6.60
N LEU A 128 -12.76 11.44 5.87
CA LEU A 128 -12.88 11.60 4.43
C LEU A 128 -13.66 12.86 4.03
N GLN A 129 -14.70 13.26 4.77
CA GLN A 129 -15.54 14.41 4.45
C GLN A 129 -14.81 15.72 4.75
N ALA A 130 -14.62 16.55 3.74
CA ALA A 130 -14.01 17.87 3.86
C ALA A 130 -15.01 19.00 3.60
N ASP A 131 -15.09 19.94 4.53
CA ASP A 131 -15.90 21.14 4.41
C ASP A 131 -15.06 22.28 3.83
N GLY A 132 -15.05 22.38 2.50
CA GLY A 132 -14.34 23.40 1.75
C GLY A 132 -12.93 23.02 1.30
N VAL A 133 -12.35 23.89 0.47
CA VAL A 133 -11.10 23.62 -0.26
C VAL A 133 -9.91 23.44 0.68
N GLU A 134 -9.82 24.21 1.74
CA GLU A 134 -8.69 24.13 2.67
C GLU A 134 -8.61 22.74 3.35
N GLN A 135 -9.72 22.28 3.91
CA GLN A 135 -9.78 20.97 4.55
C GLN A 135 -9.55 19.85 3.52
N PHE A 136 -10.08 19.99 2.32
CA PHE A 136 -9.85 19.03 1.24
C PHE A 136 -8.35 18.91 0.91
N LEU A 137 -7.65 20.04 0.75
CA LEU A 137 -6.23 20.03 0.46
C LEU A 137 -5.39 19.47 1.62
N GLN A 138 -5.75 19.77 2.86
CA GLN A 138 -5.10 19.18 4.04
C GLN A 138 -5.25 17.67 4.06
N ARG A 139 -6.47 17.13 3.83
CA ARG A 139 -6.75 15.69 3.80
C ARG A 139 -6.09 15.02 2.62
N ALA A 140 -6.12 15.63 1.44
CA ALA A 140 -5.41 15.14 0.26
C ALA A 140 -3.89 15.04 0.52
N ALA A 141 -3.29 16.04 1.15
CA ALA A 141 -1.89 16.01 1.52
C ALA A 141 -1.55 14.87 2.51
N LEU A 142 -2.42 14.66 3.51
CA LEU A 142 -2.20 13.62 4.52
C LEU A 142 -2.49 12.21 3.96
N LEU A 143 -3.66 12.01 3.36
CA LEU A 143 -4.15 10.67 2.99
C LEU A 143 -3.65 10.24 1.61
N SER A 144 -3.50 11.17 0.66
CA SER A 144 -3.16 10.82 -0.72
C SER A 144 -1.73 11.17 -1.11
N LEU A 145 -0.95 11.82 -0.24
CA LEU A 145 0.48 12.07 -0.49
C LEU A 145 1.35 11.48 0.61
N MET A 146 1.18 11.92 1.86
CA MET A 146 2.08 11.55 2.94
C MET A 146 1.96 10.09 3.33
N ALA A 147 0.74 9.56 3.53
CA ALA A 147 0.51 8.16 3.87
C ALA A 147 1.03 7.22 2.76
N PRO A 148 0.65 7.37 1.46
CA PRO A 148 1.20 6.54 0.39
C PRO A 148 2.72 6.54 0.32
N VAL A 149 3.37 7.69 0.48
CA VAL A 149 4.84 7.75 0.43
C VAL A 149 5.46 6.93 1.55
N THR A 150 5.04 7.16 2.79
CA THR A 150 5.64 6.48 3.96
C THR A 150 5.32 4.99 4.00
N GLU A 151 4.10 4.62 3.63
CA GLU A 151 3.67 3.23 3.61
C GLU A 151 4.34 2.43 2.50
N GLU A 152 4.43 2.96 1.27
CA GLU A 152 5.10 2.26 0.19
C GLU A 152 6.59 2.08 0.47
N LEU A 153 7.27 3.07 1.06
CA LEU A 153 8.68 2.94 1.45
C LEU A 153 8.90 1.76 2.40
N MET A 154 8.04 1.56 3.38
CA MET A 154 8.16 0.46 4.32
C MET A 154 7.69 -0.87 3.70
N PHE A 155 6.49 -0.90 3.11
CA PHE A 155 5.88 -2.16 2.68
C PHE A 155 6.42 -2.68 1.34
N ARG A 156 6.54 -1.83 0.30
CA ARG A 156 7.02 -2.25 -1.03
C ARG A 156 8.52 -2.08 -1.16
N GLY A 157 9.08 -1.10 -0.46
CA GLY A 157 10.53 -0.94 -0.37
C GLY A 157 11.14 -2.04 0.48
N VAL A 158 10.99 -1.98 1.79
CA VAL A 158 11.74 -2.85 2.70
C VAL A 158 11.13 -4.24 2.86
N ILE A 159 9.85 -4.31 3.26
CA ILE A 159 9.20 -5.60 3.61
C ILE A 159 9.08 -6.49 2.38
N MET A 160 8.50 -6.01 1.29
CA MET A 160 8.32 -6.80 0.08
C MET A 160 9.66 -7.18 -0.56
N PHE A 161 10.63 -6.28 -0.56
CA PHE A 161 11.98 -6.57 -1.05
C PHE A 161 12.59 -7.78 -0.33
N GLY A 162 12.53 -7.80 1.00
CA GLY A 162 13.04 -8.92 1.79
C GLY A 162 12.25 -10.21 1.57
N LEU A 163 10.92 -10.11 1.57
CA LEU A 163 10.04 -11.27 1.40
C LEU A 163 10.18 -11.92 0.02
N ILE A 164 10.36 -11.13 -1.05
CA ILE A 164 10.59 -11.67 -2.39
C ILE A 164 11.89 -12.47 -2.44
N ARG A 165 12.94 -12.00 -1.80
CA ARG A 165 14.24 -12.69 -1.75
C ARG A 165 14.20 -13.99 -0.96
N VAL A 166 13.34 -14.07 0.06
CA VAL A 166 13.22 -15.28 0.91
C VAL A 166 12.21 -16.28 0.33
N TYR A 167 11.08 -15.80 -0.24
CA TYR A 167 9.95 -16.66 -0.60
C TYR A 167 9.62 -16.66 -2.10
N GLY A 168 10.33 -15.88 -2.91
CA GLY A 168 10.05 -15.70 -4.34
C GLY A 168 9.01 -14.60 -4.61
N GLY A 169 8.91 -14.19 -5.88
CA GLY A 169 8.19 -13.01 -6.33
C GLY A 169 6.74 -12.95 -5.83
N TYR A 170 5.88 -13.83 -6.31
CA TYR A 170 4.43 -13.77 -5.98
C TYR A 170 4.12 -14.08 -4.51
N ARG A 171 4.86 -15.00 -3.89
CA ARG A 171 4.68 -15.30 -2.46
C ARG A 171 5.10 -14.10 -1.60
N GLY A 172 6.21 -13.45 -1.94
CA GLY A 172 6.67 -12.24 -1.26
C GLY A 172 5.65 -11.10 -1.36
N ILE A 173 5.06 -10.90 -2.55
CA ILE A 173 3.99 -9.92 -2.76
C ILE A 173 2.77 -10.25 -1.89
N LEU A 174 2.31 -11.50 -1.91
CA LEU A 174 1.13 -11.94 -1.13
C LEU A 174 1.34 -11.72 0.36
N ILE A 175 2.49 -12.16 0.90
CA ILE A 175 2.79 -11.99 2.33
C ILE A 175 2.89 -10.51 2.69
N SER A 176 3.55 -9.69 1.86
CA SER A 176 3.62 -8.23 2.07
C SER A 176 2.24 -7.58 2.05
N SER A 177 1.33 -8.05 1.19
CA SER A 177 -0.04 -7.54 1.09
C SER A 177 -0.86 -7.86 2.35
N ILE A 178 -0.72 -9.07 2.88
CA ILE A 178 -1.34 -9.47 4.15
C ILE A 178 -0.78 -8.64 5.31
N CYS A 179 0.54 -8.45 5.35
CA CYS A 179 1.17 -7.57 6.34
C CYS A 179 0.62 -6.15 6.26
N PHE A 180 0.44 -5.61 5.06
CA PHE A 180 -0.14 -4.29 4.82
C PHE A 180 -1.59 -4.19 5.33
N GLY A 181 -2.42 -5.20 5.05
CA GLY A 181 -3.77 -5.26 5.58
C GLY A 181 -3.81 -5.31 7.11
N VAL A 182 -3.03 -6.22 7.71
CA VAL A 182 -2.95 -6.37 9.18
C VAL A 182 -2.43 -5.11 9.85
N PHE A 183 -1.53 -4.37 9.19
CA PHE A 183 -0.99 -3.12 9.73
C PHE A 183 -2.06 -2.07 10.02
N HIS A 184 -3.20 -2.10 9.33
CA HIS A 184 -4.29 -1.16 9.55
C HIS A 184 -5.06 -1.39 10.85
N LEU A 185 -4.89 -2.54 11.53
CA LEU A 185 -5.49 -2.91 12.84
C LEU A 185 -7.02 -2.95 12.88
N ILE A 186 -7.69 -2.57 11.81
CA ILE A 186 -9.14 -2.47 11.71
C ILE A 186 -9.61 -3.57 10.75
N PRO A 187 -10.35 -4.60 11.21
CA PRO A 187 -10.67 -5.78 10.40
C PRO A 187 -11.33 -5.46 9.05
N TRP A 188 -12.27 -4.54 9.04
CA TRP A 188 -12.98 -4.13 7.82
C TRP A 188 -12.06 -3.44 6.81
N GLN A 189 -11.15 -2.61 7.29
CA GLN A 189 -10.14 -1.96 6.45
C GLN A 189 -9.07 -2.96 6.00
N ALA A 190 -8.71 -3.92 6.84
CA ALA A 190 -7.66 -4.89 6.58
C ALA A 190 -7.91 -5.71 5.31
N VAL A 191 -9.17 -6.12 5.07
CA VAL A 191 -9.53 -6.90 3.87
C VAL A 191 -9.30 -6.08 2.60
N GLY A 192 -9.87 -4.87 2.55
CA GLY A 192 -9.66 -3.95 1.42
C GLY A 192 -8.19 -3.59 1.23
N ALA A 193 -7.48 -3.25 2.31
CA ALA A 193 -6.06 -2.91 2.29
C ALA A 193 -5.19 -4.09 1.80
N THR A 194 -5.53 -5.34 2.14
CA THR A 194 -4.83 -6.52 1.61
C THR A 194 -4.97 -6.61 0.08
N LEU A 195 -6.18 -6.43 -0.45
CA LEU A 195 -6.43 -6.47 -1.89
C LEU A 195 -5.66 -5.37 -2.64
N ILE A 196 -5.76 -4.14 -2.13
CA ILE A 196 -5.00 -3.01 -2.68
C ILE A 196 -3.50 -3.26 -2.53
N GLY A 197 -3.08 -3.78 -1.40
CA GLY A 197 -1.70 -4.18 -1.13
C GLY A 197 -1.14 -5.10 -2.21
N GLY A 198 -1.93 -6.08 -2.64
CA GLY A 198 -1.59 -6.98 -3.74
C GLY A 198 -1.43 -6.24 -5.07
N LEU A 199 -2.36 -5.36 -5.40
CA LEU A 199 -2.30 -4.55 -6.62
C LEU A 199 -1.04 -3.68 -6.65
N LEU A 200 -0.78 -2.94 -5.58
CA LEU A 200 0.41 -2.08 -5.45
C LEU A 200 1.71 -2.88 -5.53
N GLY A 201 1.75 -4.05 -4.85
CA GLY A 201 2.90 -4.95 -4.91
C GLY A 201 3.18 -5.45 -6.33
N VAL A 202 2.16 -5.86 -7.07
CA VAL A 202 2.28 -6.24 -8.48
C VAL A 202 2.78 -5.07 -9.33
N MET A 203 2.29 -3.85 -9.10
CA MET A 203 2.74 -2.67 -9.85
C MET A 203 4.21 -2.37 -9.62
N VAL A 204 4.65 -2.34 -8.37
CA VAL A 204 6.06 -2.12 -8.03
C VAL A 204 6.94 -3.24 -8.60
N TYR A 205 6.53 -4.49 -8.47
CA TYR A 205 7.27 -5.63 -9.00
C TYR A 205 7.41 -5.58 -10.52
N ARG A 206 6.31 -5.27 -11.24
CA ARG A 206 6.30 -5.18 -12.71
C ARG A 206 7.11 -4.02 -13.26
N THR A 207 7.06 -2.85 -12.61
CA THR A 207 7.74 -1.64 -13.08
C THR A 207 9.16 -1.51 -12.54
N GLY A 208 9.50 -2.23 -11.47
CA GLY A 208 10.72 -2.03 -10.71
C GLY A 208 10.81 -0.63 -10.08
N SER A 209 9.67 0.04 -9.88
CA SER A 209 9.60 1.43 -9.41
C SER A 209 8.64 1.56 -8.24
N ILE A 210 9.15 1.99 -7.09
CA ILE A 210 8.30 2.32 -5.93
C ILE A 210 7.37 3.51 -6.23
N PHE A 211 7.81 4.42 -7.11
CA PHE A 211 6.99 5.58 -7.49
C PHE A 211 5.72 5.19 -8.25
N ALA A 212 5.71 4.05 -8.94
CA ALA A 212 4.49 3.51 -9.55
C ALA A 212 3.48 3.05 -8.47
N GLY A 213 3.96 2.40 -7.41
CA GLY A 213 3.16 2.06 -6.24
C GLY A 213 2.62 3.30 -5.54
N MET A 214 3.48 4.27 -5.23
CA MET A 214 3.10 5.54 -4.60
C MET A 214 2.05 6.29 -5.42
N ALA A 215 2.22 6.38 -6.74
CA ALA A 215 1.28 7.07 -7.62
C ALA A 215 -0.10 6.37 -7.62
N MET A 216 -0.13 5.05 -7.77
CA MET A 216 -1.38 4.30 -7.72
C MET A 216 -2.05 4.40 -6.35
N HIS A 217 -1.30 4.30 -5.28
CA HIS A 217 -1.81 4.42 -3.91
C HIS A 217 -2.38 5.83 -3.64
N ALA A 218 -1.66 6.85 -4.09
CA ALA A 218 -2.12 8.24 -4.00
C ALA A 218 -3.45 8.46 -4.76
N ILE A 219 -3.54 7.98 -6.01
CA ILE A 219 -4.76 8.05 -6.82
C ILE A 219 -5.89 7.27 -6.15
N TRP A 220 -5.60 6.08 -5.61
CA TRP A 220 -6.57 5.25 -4.91
C TRP A 220 -7.17 5.94 -3.70
N ASN A 221 -6.35 6.55 -2.84
CA ASN A 221 -6.81 7.24 -1.63
C ASN A 221 -7.51 8.58 -1.95
N LEU A 222 -7.12 9.23 -3.04
CA LEU A 222 -7.74 10.49 -3.48
C LEU A 222 -9.18 10.29 -3.96
N PHE A 223 -9.48 9.14 -4.55
CA PHE A 223 -10.78 8.90 -5.18
C PHE A 223 -11.94 8.93 -4.17
N PRO A 224 -11.94 8.14 -3.06
CA PRO A 224 -12.99 8.21 -2.05
C PRO A 224 -13.05 9.59 -1.37
N LEU A 225 -11.92 10.27 -1.19
CA LEU A 225 -11.91 11.63 -0.65
C LEU A 225 -12.68 12.60 -1.56
N ILE A 226 -12.49 12.53 -2.88
CA ILE A 226 -13.23 13.33 -3.85
C ILE A 226 -14.73 12.99 -3.82
N VAL A 227 -15.07 11.70 -3.87
CA VAL A 227 -16.47 11.27 -3.93
C VAL A 227 -17.22 11.70 -2.65
N ILE A 228 -16.65 11.46 -1.49
CA ILE A 228 -17.30 11.76 -0.21
C ILE A 228 -17.35 13.27 0.06
N SER A 229 -16.33 14.04 -0.35
CA SER A 229 -16.32 15.49 -0.07
C SER A 229 -17.08 16.32 -1.10
N ALA A 230 -17.10 15.92 -2.38
CA ALA A 230 -17.65 16.75 -3.46
C ALA A 230 -18.90 16.15 -4.12
N PHE A 231 -19.10 14.84 -4.05
CA PHE A 231 -20.14 14.11 -4.75
C PHE A 231 -20.95 13.17 -3.84
N HIS A 232 -20.97 13.43 -2.53
CA HIS A 232 -21.64 12.60 -1.55
C HIS A 232 -23.09 12.24 -1.93
N ASP A 233 -23.88 13.24 -2.29
CA ASP A 233 -25.30 13.05 -2.67
C ASP A 233 -25.50 12.34 -4.02
N MET A 234 -24.42 12.20 -4.80
CA MET A 234 -24.42 11.52 -6.11
C MET A 234 -23.76 10.14 -6.03
N ALA A 235 -23.18 9.78 -4.88
CA ALA A 235 -22.56 8.49 -4.69
C ALA A 235 -23.60 7.37 -4.88
N PRO A 236 -23.27 6.30 -5.62
CA PRO A 236 -24.18 5.17 -5.74
C PRO A 236 -24.44 4.52 -4.39
N GLU A 237 -25.63 3.93 -4.26
CA GLU A 237 -25.97 3.09 -3.12
C GLU A 237 -24.88 2.04 -2.90
N GLY A 238 -24.55 1.76 -1.64
CA GLY A 238 -23.49 0.83 -1.27
C GLY A 238 -22.05 1.35 -1.43
N TYR A 239 -21.85 2.61 -1.82
CA TYR A 239 -20.54 3.23 -1.85
C TYR A 239 -20.24 3.96 -0.54
N GLY A 240 -19.25 3.47 0.22
CA GLY A 240 -18.85 4.07 1.50
C GLY A 240 -19.65 3.58 2.71
N PHE A 241 -19.57 4.30 3.82
CA PHE A 241 -20.10 3.87 5.13
C PHE A 241 -21.35 4.64 5.58
N ASP A 242 -22.11 5.22 4.68
CA ASP A 242 -23.11 6.24 5.00
C ASP A 242 -24.49 5.69 5.42
N SER A 243 -24.71 4.40 5.48
CA SER A 243 -26.01 3.86 5.81
C SER A 243 -26.08 3.24 7.20
N GLU A 244 -27.21 3.44 7.92
CA GLU A 244 -27.50 2.70 9.16
C GLU A 244 -27.61 1.19 8.90
N LYS A 245 -27.93 0.82 7.66
CA LYS A 245 -27.99 -0.57 7.18
C LYS A 245 -26.94 -0.79 6.10
N VAL A 246 -26.40 -2.00 6.06
CA VAL A 246 -25.53 -2.41 4.95
C VAL A 246 -26.34 -2.36 3.66
N THR A 247 -25.83 -1.62 2.69
CA THR A 247 -26.35 -1.57 1.33
C THR A 247 -25.29 -2.04 0.36
N HIS A 248 -25.72 -2.59 -0.77
CA HIS A 248 -24.81 -3.16 -1.76
C HIS A 248 -24.71 -2.30 -3.00
N VAL A 249 -23.53 -2.29 -3.61
CA VAL A 249 -23.33 -1.65 -4.91
C VAL A 249 -24.21 -2.37 -5.95
N PRO A 250 -24.98 -1.66 -6.78
CA PRO A 250 -25.85 -2.27 -7.77
C PRO A 250 -25.09 -3.23 -8.70
N ILE A 251 -25.62 -4.44 -8.91
CA ILE A 251 -24.99 -5.49 -9.73
C ILE A 251 -24.55 -4.99 -11.12
N PRO A 252 -25.35 -4.23 -11.88
CA PRO A 252 -24.90 -3.70 -13.17
C PRO A 252 -23.64 -2.83 -13.05
N LEU A 253 -23.52 -2.03 -11.97
CA LEU A 253 -22.35 -1.20 -11.71
C LEU A 253 -21.13 -2.06 -11.33
N LEU A 254 -21.32 -3.13 -10.57
CA LEU A 254 -20.24 -4.09 -10.26
C LEU A 254 -19.72 -4.77 -11.53
N ILE A 255 -20.61 -5.21 -12.41
CA ILE A 255 -20.23 -5.83 -13.69
C ILE A 255 -19.44 -4.84 -14.56
N LEU A 256 -19.94 -3.61 -14.69
CA LEU A 256 -19.26 -2.55 -15.43
C LEU A 256 -17.88 -2.24 -14.82
N SER A 257 -17.83 -2.09 -13.50
CA SER A 257 -16.59 -1.82 -12.76
C SER A 257 -15.57 -2.95 -12.90
N GLY A 258 -16.02 -4.21 -12.82
CA GLY A 258 -15.16 -5.37 -13.06
C GLY A 258 -14.58 -5.40 -14.48
N GLY A 259 -15.41 -5.10 -15.48
CA GLY A 259 -14.99 -5.02 -16.88
C GLY A 259 -13.97 -3.89 -17.12
N LEU A 260 -14.23 -2.70 -16.58
CA LEU A 260 -13.33 -1.55 -16.69
C LEU A 260 -12.00 -1.79 -15.95
N PHE A 261 -12.07 -2.36 -14.74
CA PHE A 261 -10.87 -2.71 -13.98
C PHE A 261 -10.01 -3.72 -14.72
N TYR A 262 -10.62 -4.78 -15.25
CA TYR A 262 -9.91 -5.80 -16.03
C TYR A 262 -9.26 -5.19 -17.29
N PHE A 263 -10.00 -4.37 -18.05
CA PHE A 263 -9.45 -3.66 -19.20
C PHE A 263 -8.26 -2.78 -18.83
N ALA A 264 -8.41 -1.96 -17.78
CA ALA A 264 -7.36 -1.08 -17.29
C ALA A 264 -6.12 -1.84 -16.81
N PHE A 265 -6.34 -2.95 -16.06
CA PHE A 265 -5.26 -3.82 -15.61
C PHE A 265 -4.52 -4.48 -16.80
N LYS A 266 -5.23 -5.00 -17.79
CA LYS A 266 -4.61 -5.52 -19.03
C LYS A 266 -3.81 -4.44 -19.76
N ARG A 267 -4.34 -3.21 -19.81
CA ARG A 267 -3.64 -2.09 -20.43
C ARG A 267 -2.37 -1.74 -19.67
N PHE A 268 -2.46 -1.64 -18.34
CA PHE A 268 -1.29 -1.44 -17.47
C PHE A 268 -0.27 -2.55 -17.69
N TRP A 269 -0.70 -3.82 -17.66
CA TRP A 269 0.17 -4.97 -17.84
C TRP A 269 0.93 -4.96 -19.17
N LYS A 270 0.26 -4.54 -20.23
CA LYS A 270 0.87 -4.43 -21.57
C LYS A 270 1.88 -3.27 -21.67
N LEU A 271 1.61 -2.18 -20.97
CA LEU A 271 2.46 -0.98 -21.00
C LEU A 271 3.61 -1.02 -19.98
N SER A 272 3.48 -1.82 -18.91
CA SER A 272 4.53 -1.96 -17.91
C SER A 272 5.66 -2.84 -18.46
N ALA A 273 6.88 -2.55 -18.03
CA ALA A 273 8.03 -3.37 -18.37
C ALA A 273 7.81 -4.84 -17.93
N GLN A 274 8.47 -5.77 -18.62
CA GLN A 274 8.54 -7.16 -18.14
C GLN A 274 9.08 -7.17 -16.71
N PRO A 275 8.70 -8.18 -15.87
CA PRO A 275 9.28 -8.32 -14.54
C PRO A 275 10.78 -8.20 -14.66
N ASN A 276 11.37 -7.31 -13.91
CA ASN A 276 12.81 -7.13 -13.92
C ASN A 276 13.39 -8.26 -13.06
N GLU A 277 13.43 -9.47 -13.60
CA GLU A 277 14.01 -10.64 -12.95
C GLU A 277 15.41 -10.33 -12.45
N LYS A 278 16.16 -9.50 -13.18
CA LYS A 278 17.50 -9.04 -12.81
C LYS A 278 17.58 -8.10 -11.59
N GLY A 279 16.49 -7.42 -11.23
CA GLY A 279 16.44 -6.57 -10.02
C GLY A 279 16.01 -7.33 -8.76
N PHE A 280 15.39 -8.49 -8.95
CA PHE A 280 14.94 -9.41 -7.90
C PHE A 280 15.50 -10.82 -8.12
N GLU A 281 16.62 -10.96 -8.87
CA GLU A 281 17.26 -12.26 -9.05
C GLU A 281 17.55 -12.87 -7.68
N ILE A 282 16.77 -13.89 -7.39
CA ILE A 282 17.14 -14.91 -6.43
C ILE A 282 18.33 -15.60 -7.08
N ALA A 283 19.44 -15.71 -6.38
CA ALA A 283 20.46 -16.67 -6.75
C ALA A 283 19.75 -18.03 -6.86
N GLU A 284 19.48 -18.50 -8.08
CA GLU A 284 19.09 -19.87 -8.34
C GLU A 284 20.28 -20.73 -7.97
N GLY A 285 20.25 -21.28 -6.77
CA GLY A 285 21.32 -22.13 -6.27
C GLY A 285 21.18 -22.41 -4.79
N CYS A 286 20.12 -23.08 -4.37
CA CYS A 286 20.06 -23.94 -3.19
C CYS A 286 18.95 -24.98 -3.39
#